data_d1c4050a966e0f6cfd0d1a928546b603
#
_entry.id   d1c4050a966e0f6cfd0d1a928546b603
#
_cell.length_a   1.000
_cell.length_b   1.000
_cell.length_c   1.000
_cell.angle_alpha   90.00
_cell.angle_beta   90.00
_cell.angle_gamma   90.00
#
_symmetry.space_group_name_H-M   'P 1'
#
loop_
_entity.id
_entity.type
_entity.pdbx_description
1 polymer ?
#
loop_
_entity_poly.entity_id
_entity_poly.type
_entity_poly.pdbx_seq_one_letter_code
_entity_poly.pdbx_strand_id
1 'polypeptide(L)'
;MNDEYFYVHKSVLPDFFEKVIQVKQMLSSGEMRDVSSAVRAVGISRSTYYKYKDHVFESAEVSGSRTAVISTMLSHEPGTLSNLLSKISDAGGSIITITQSVPIHGRAEVTISLDASGLNCTVDELVTRLGAKLLAIE
;
A
#
# COMPACT_ATOMS: atom_id res chain seq x y z
N MET A 1 5.87 14.00 -15.79
CA MET A 1 4.48 14.49 -15.73
C MET A 1 3.85 13.94 -14.46
N ASN A 2 3.39 14.82 -13.59
CA ASN A 2 2.74 14.39 -12.35
C ASN A 2 1.26 14.14 -12.63
N ASP A 3 0.84 12.90 -12.48
CA ASP A 3 -0.57 12.58 -12.55
C ASP A 3 -1.21 12.94 -11.21
N GLU A 4 -2.26 13.74 -11.27
CA GLU A 4 -3.01 14.13 -10.08
C GLU A 4 -4.26 13.28 -9.96
N TYR A 5 -4.51 12.75 -8.75
CA TYR A 5 -5.68 11.94 -8.44
C TYR A 5 -6.43 12.52 -7.26
N PHE A 6 -7.74 12.40 -7.30
CA PHE A 6 -8.60 12.76 -6.18
C PHE A 6 -9.18 11.49 -5.56
N TYR A 7 -9.31 11.49 -4.26
CA TYR A 7 -10.07 10.46 -3.57
C TYR A 7 -11.54 10.86 -3.55
N VAL A 8 -12.38 10.03 -4.17
CA VAL A 8 -13.80 10.30 -4.29
C VAL A 8 -14.57 9.09 -3.77
N HIS A 9 -15.56 9.33 -2.90
CA HIS A 9 -16.40 8.26 -2.38
C HIS A 9 -17.26 7.69 -3.51
N LYS A 10 -17.35 6.36 -3.61
CA LYS A 10 -18.06 5.69 -4.71
C LYS A 10 -19.53 6.07 -4.83
N SER A 11 -20.18 6.51 -3.73
CA SER A 11 -21.59 6.88 -3.72
C SER A 11 -21.93 8.07 -4.62
N VAL A 12 -20.95 8.92 -4.94
CA VAL A 12 -21.15 10.09 -5.82
C VAL A 12 -20.68 9.83 -7.25
N LEU A 13 -20.21 8.62 -7.54
CA LEU A 13 -19.74 8.24 -8.87
C LEU A 13 -20.79 7.42 -9.61
N PRO A 14 -20.82 7.52 -10.97
CA PRO A 14 -21.63 6.60 -11.78
C PRO A 14 -21.19 5.13 -11.56
N ASP A 15 -22.14 4.23 -11.67
CA ASP A 15 -21.93 2.78 -11.46
C ASP A 15 -20.85 2.19 -12.36
N PHE A 16 -20.66 2.73 -13.56
CA PHE A 16 -19.73 2.15 -14.51
C PHE A 16 -18.27 2.20 -14.04
N PHE A 17 -17.90 3.13 -13.14
CA PHE A 17 -16.55 3.15 -12.58
C PHE A 17 -16.26 1.89 -11.75
N GLU A 18 -17.21 1.46 -10.94
CA GLU A 18 -17.08 0.22 -10.17
C GLU A 18 -17.00 -1.00 -11.11
N LYS A 19 -17.78 -0.98 -12.18
CA LYS A 19 -17.78 -2.05 -13.17
C LYS A 19 -16.46 -2.13 -13.94
N VAL A 20 -15.80 -1.01 -14.21
CA VAL A 20 -14.46 -0.99 -14.80
C VAL A 20 -13.47 -1.71 -13.88
N ILE A 21 -13.53 -1.44 -12.58
CA ILE A 21 -12.69 -2.11 -11.59
C ILE A 21 -12.99 -3.62 -11.55
N GLN A 22 -14.25 -4.02 -11.59
CA GLN A 22 -14.63 -5.43 -11.64
C GLN A 22 -14.05 -6.15 -12.86
N VAL A 23 -14.07 -5.51 -14.04
CA VAL A 23 -13.47 -6.07 -15.24
C VAL A 23 -11.96 -6.25 -15.06
N LYS A 24 -11.28 -5.26 -14.51
CA LYS A 24 -9.84 -5.35 -14.23
C LYS A 24 -9.52 -6.53 -13.30
N GLN A 25 -10.33 -6.73 -12.27
CA GLN A 25 -10.19 -7.85 -11.33
C GLN A 25 -10.40 -9.20 -12.02
N MET A 26 -11.43 -9.32 -12.85
CA MET A 26 -11.72 -10.54 -13.61
C MET A 26 -10.58 -10.93 -14.53
N LEU A 27 -9.96 -9.95 -15.20
CA LEU A 27 -8.84 -10.17 -16.09
C LEU A 27 -7.57 -10.56 -15.33
N SER A 28 -7.28 -9.87 -14.22
CA SER A 28 -6.07 -10.14 -13.44
C SER A 28 -6.13 -11.46 -12.68
N SER A 29 -7.32 -11.86 -12.23
CA SER A 29 -7.52 -13.14 -11.52
C SER A 29 -7.58 -14.35 -12.46
N GLY A 30 -7.75 -14.13 -13.77
CA GLY A 30 -7.93 -15.19 -14.73
C GLY A 30 -9.36 -15.75 -14.82
N GLU A 31 -10.31 -15.15 -14.08
CA GLU A 31 -11.74 -15.54 -14.15
C GLU A 31 -12.30 -15.38 -15.56
N MET A 32 -11.90 -14.29 -16.22
CA MET A 32 -12.23 -14.04 -17.63
C MET A 32 -10.94 -13.86 -18.41
N ARG A 33 -10.90 -14.40 -19.63
CA ARG A 33 -9.69 -14.37 -20.47
C ARG A 33 -9.61 -13.16 -21.38
N ASP A 34 -10.74 -12.59 -21.75
CA ASP A 34 -10.80 -11.49 -22.68
C ASP A 34 -11.71 -10.37 -22.19
N VAL A 35 -11.45 -9.17 -22.69
CA VAL A 35 -12.21 -7.98 -22.33
C VAL A 35 -13.67 -8.08 -22.72
N SER A 36 -13.96 -8.64 -23.91
CA SER A 36 -15.34 -8.75 -24.41
C SER A 36 -16.25 -9.55 -23.48
N SER A 37 -15.75 -10.67 -22.98
CA SER A 37 -16.50 -11.51 -22.01
C SER A 37 -16.68 -10.81 -20.68
N ALA A 38 -15.63 -10.16 -20.18
CA ALA A 38 -15.64 -9.46 -18.90
C ALA A 38 -16.61 -8.28 -18.90
N VAL A 39 -16.56 -7.41 -19.92
CA VAL A 39 -17.45 -6.25 -19.99
C VAL A 39 -18.91 -6.67 -20.15
N ARG A 40 -19.17 -7.75 -20.89
CA ARG A 40 -20.51 -8.31 -21.02
C ARG A 40 -21.04 -8.83 -19.69
N ALA A 41 -20.19 -9.48 -18.91
CA ALA A 41 -20.58 -10.01 -17.60
C ALA A 41 -21.00 -8.92 -16.62
N VAL A 42 -20.37 -7.75 -16.67
CA VAL A 42 -20.70 -6.64 -15.76
C VAL A 42 -21.65 -5.61 -16.38
N GLY A 43 -21.93 -5.73 -17.68
CA GLY A 43 -22.93 -4.87 -18.35
C GLY A 43 -22.45 -3.51 -18.80
N ILE A 44 -21.17 -3.37 -19.16
CA ILE A 44 -20.64 -2.14 -19.78
C ILE A 44 -20.15 -2.42 -21.20
N SER A 45 -19.91 -1.35 -21.98
CA SER A 45 -19.34 -1.48 -23.30
C SER A 45 -17.81 -1.58 -23.24
N ARG A 46 -17.21 -2.14 -24.28
CA ARG A 46 -15.76 -2.16 -24.44
C ARG A 46 -15.19 -0.76 -24.48
N SER A 47 -15.86 0.16 -25.17
CA SER A 47 -15.40 1.56 -25.27
C SER A 47 -15.38 2.25 -23.89
N THR A 48 -16.37 2.00 -23.04
CA THR A 48 -16.39 2.52 -21.67
C THR A 48 -15.21 1.98 -20.88
N TYR A 49 -14.96 0.68 -20.96
CA TYR A 49 -13.84 0.05 -20.27
C TYR A 49 -12.50 0.66 -20.72
N TYR A 50 -12.25 0.73 -22.02
CA TYR A 50 -10.99 1.26 -22.54
C TYR A 50 -10.79 2.74 -22.24
N LYS A 51 -11.88 3.51 -22.16
CA LYS A 51 -11.79 4.93 -21.82
C LYS A 51 -11.29 5.15 -20.40
N TYR A 52 -11.68 4.30 -19.47
CA TYR A 52 -11.43 4.52 -18.03
C TYR A 52 -10.44 3.56 -17.38
N LYS A 53 -10.03 2.48 -18.04
CA LYS A 53 -9.21 1.44 -17.43
C LYS A 53 -7.89 1.93 -16.83
N ASP A 54 -7.30 2.97 -17.41
CA ASP A 54 -6.01 3.53 -16.97
C ASP A 54 -6.18 4.74 -16.06
N HIS A 55 -7.41 5.10 -15.71
CA HIS A 55 -7.72 6.27 -14.91
C HIS A 55 -8.52 5.95 -13.65
N VAL A 56 -8.98 4.72 -13.50
CA VAL A 56 -9.78 4.29 -12.34
C VAL A 56 -9.09 3.09 -11.70
N PHE A 57 -8.77 3.21 -10.42
CA PHE A 57 -8.03 2.21 -9.67
C PHE A 57 -8.69 1.95 -8.33
N GLU A 58 -8.60 0.73 -7.83
CA GLU A 58 -8.92 0.47 -6.43
C GLU A 58 -7.86 1.08 -5.53
N SER A 59 -8.25 1.47 -4.34
CA SER A 59 -7.29 1.96 -3.34
C SER A 59 -6.22 0.92 -3.04
N ALA A 60 -6.54 -0.36 -3.11
CA ALA A 60 -5.57 -1.44 -2.92
C ALA A 60 -4.51 -1.48 -4.03
N GLU A 61 -4.87 -1.17 -5.29
CA GLU A 61 -3.89 -1.08 -6.39
C GLU A 61 -2.89 0.05 -6.16
N VAL A 62 -3.39 1.19 -5.70
CA VAL A 62 -2.55 2.36 -5.39
C VAL A 62 -1.72 2.08 -4.13
N SER A 63 -2.33 1.49 -3.11
CA SER A 63 -1.67 1.15 -1.85
C SER A 63 -0.65 0.01 -2.03
N GLY A 64 -0.87 -0.90 -2.99
CA GLY A 64 0.01 -2.04 -3.26
C GLY A 64 1.44 -1.64 -3.65
N SER A 65 1.63 -0.40 -4.09
CA SER A 65 2.96 0.15 -4.38
C SER A 65 3.47 1.05 -3.25
N ARG A 66 2.76 1.12 -2.13
CA ARG A 66 3.06 2.06 -1.05
C ARG A 66 4.16 1.53 -0.14
N THR A 67 5.30 2.22 -0.15
CA THR A 67 6.45 1.93 0.70
C THR A 67 6.63 3.06 1.70
N ALA A 68 6.74 2.74 2.97
CA ALA A 68 7.09 3.69 4.01
C ALA A 68 8.53 3.44 4.48
N VAL A 69 9.27 4.50 4.68
CA VAL A 69 10.63 4.44 5.24
C VAL A 69 10.61 5.14 6.59
N ILE A 70 10.94 4.41 7.63
CA ILE A 70 10.94 4.92 9.00
C ILE A 70 12.32 4.76 9.63
N SER A 71 12.62 5.61 10.59
CA SER A 71 13.87 5.59 11.34
C SER A 71 13.58 5.72 12.83
N THR A 72 14.34 5.01 13.63
CA THR A 72 14.25 5.10 15.08
C THR A 72 15.60 4.83 15.73
N MET A 73 15.81 5.37 16.91
CA MET A 73 16.99 5.06 17.74
C MET A 73 16.61 3.96 18.72
N LEU A 74 17.37 2.88 18.72
CA LEU A 74 17.15 1.74 19.62
C LEU A 74 18.34 1.56 20.54
N SER A 75 18.09 1.10 21.77
CA SER A 75 19.15 0.60 22.62
C SER A 75 19.74 -0.66 21.99
N HIS A 76 21.08 -0.77 22.05
CA HIS A 76 21.76 -1.95 21.52
C HIS A 76 21.76 -3.08 22.57
N GLU A 77 20.58 -3.63 22.81
CA GLU A 77 20.36 -4.72 23.77
C GLU A 77 19.63 -5.88 23.07
N PRO A 78 19.85 -7.12 23.55
CA PRO A 78 19.13 -8.26 22.98
C PRO A 78 17.62 -8.08 23.04
N GLY A 79 16.94 -8.38 21.93
CA GLY A 79 15.49 -8.34 21.84
C GLY A 79 14.87 -7.01 21.46
N THR A 80 15.62 -5.90 21.48
CA THR A 80 15.06 -4.58 21.15
C THR A 80 14.62 -4.50 19.70
N LEU A 81 15.48 -4.91 18.76
CA LEU A 81 15.14 -4.92 17.34
C LEU A 81 14.01 -5.92 17.06
N SER A 82 14.06 -7.08 17.67
CA SER A 82 13.04 -8.12 17.52
C SER A 82 11.66 -7.61 17.94
N ASN A 83 11.58 -6.87 19.04
CA ASN A 83 10.34 -6.24 19.51
C ASN A 83 9.81 -5.23 18.48
N LEU A 84 10.69 -4.40 17.92
CA LEU A 84 10.31 -3.42 16.89
C LEU A 84 9.71 -4.13 15.66
N LEU A 85 10.38 -5.16 15.18
CA LEU A 85 9.92 -5.92 14.01
C LEU A 85 8.58 -6.62 14.28
N SER A 86 8.39 -7.16 15.48
CA SER A 86 7.13 -7.78 15.88
C SER A 86 5.97 -6.78 15.86
N LYS A 87 6.19 -5.58 16.37
CA LYS A 87 5.16 -4.53 16.36
C LYS A 87 4.75 -4.16 14.95
N ILE A 88 5.70 -4.07 14.02
CA ILE A 88 5.41 -3.78 12.61
C ILE A 88 4.61 -4.93 11.99
N SER A 89 5.03 -6.17 12.24
CA SER A 89 4.34 -7.36 11.74
C SER A 89 2.92 -7.46 12.27
N ASP A 90 2.72 -7.22 13.56
CA ASP A 90 1.40 -7.25 14.21
C ASP A 90 0.47 -6.18 13.63
N ALA A 91 1.02 -5.06 13.18
CA ALA A 91 0.25 -4.00 12.51
C ALA A 91 -0.05 -4.30 11.04
N GLY A 92 0.46 -5.41 10.50
CA GLY A 92 0.24 -5.81 9.11
C GLY A 92 1.28 -5.30 8.14
N GLY A 93 2.37 -4.71 8.62
CA GLY A 93 3.48 -4.25 7.79
C GLY A 93 4.38 -5.41 7.35
N SER A 94 4.90 -5.32 6.14
CA SER A 94 5.86 -6.28 5.60
C SER A 94 7.21 -5.61 5.41
N ILE A 95 8.24 -6.13 6.06
CA ILE A 95 9.58 -5.53 6.03
C ILE A 95 10.24 -5.79 4.68
N ILE A 96 10.74 -4.73 4.04
CA ILE A 96 11.47 -4.83 2.78
C ILE A 96 12.97 -4.77 3.04
N THR A 97 13.44 -3.75 3.74
CA THR A 97 14.86 -3.59 4.10
C THR A 97 15.01 -3.12 5.55
N ILE A 98 16.12 -3.50 6.16
CA ILE A 98 16.53 -3.02 7.47
C ILE A 98 17.99 -2.60 7.38
N THR A 99 18.30 -1.41 7.83
CA THR A 99 19.67 -0.91 7.92
C THR A 99 19.92 -0.43 9.35
N GLN A 100 21.00 -0.88 9.95
CA GLN A 100 21.38 -0.48 11.31
C GLN A 100 22.75 0.15 11.29
N SER A 101 22.89 1.31 11.93
CA SER A 101 24.18 1.96 12.11
C SER A 101 25.02 1.26 13.18
N VAL A 102 26.33 1.56 13.18
CA VAL A 102 27.21 1.10 14.26
C VAL A 102 26.72 1.72 15.57
N PRO A 103 26.58 0.91 16.67
CA PRO A 103 26.13 1.44 17.95
C PRO A 103 27.13 2.49 18.50
N ILE A 104 26.58 3.58 19.00
CA ILE A 104 27.33 4.64 19.67
C ILE A 104 26.65 4.90 21.00
N HIS A 105 27.42 4.85 22.09
CA HIS A 105 26.89 4.99 23.45
C HIS A 105 25.72 4.04 23.77
N GLY A 106 25.81 2.82 23.27
CA GLY A 106 24.81 1.79 23.50
C GLY A 106 23.50 1.96 22.71
N ARG A 107 23.48 2.84 21.71
CA ARG A 107 22.31 3.10 20.86
C ARG A 107 22.69 3.03 19.40
N ALA A 108 21.77 2.56 18.59
CA ALA A 108 21.95 2.48 17.14
C ALA A 108 20.73 3.05 16.44
N GLU A 109 20.96 3.70 15.30
CA GLU A 109 19.89 4.13 14.43
C GLU A 109 19.49 2.96 13.52
N VAL A 110 18.20 2.69 13.44
CA VAL A 110 17.64 1.65 12.59
C VAL A 110 16.71 2.31 11.58
N THR A 111 16.95 2.05 10.31
CA THR A 111 16.10 2.52 9.21
C THR A 111 15.43 1.31 8.58
N ILE A 112 14.11 1.37 8.45
CA ILE A 112 13.31 0.27 7.94
C ILE A 112 12.46 0.76 6.78
N SER A 113 12.54 0.05 5.65
CA SER A 113 11.61 0.20 4.55
C SER A 113 10.58 -0.91 4.66
N LEU A 114 9.31 -0.57 4.62
CA LEU A 114 8.23 -1.55 4.74
C LEU A 114 7.13 -1.32 3.71
N ASP A 115 6.48 -2.40 3.33
CA ASP A 115 5.26 -2.33 2.55
C ASP A 115 4.09 -2.03 3.50
N ALA A 116 3.49 -0.87 3.31
CA ALA A 116 2.41 -0.36 4.16
C ALA A 116 1.01 -0.71 3.66
N SER A 117 0.90 -1.42 2.54
CA SER A 117 -0.40 -1.72 1.92
C SER A 117 -1.28 -2.60 2.80
N GLY A 118 -0.69 -3.48 3.61
CA GLY A 118 -1.42 -4.39 4.50
C GLY A 118 -1.62 -3.88 5.93
N LEU A 119 -1.26 -2.63 6.22
CA LEU A 119 -1.39 -2.09 7.57
C LEU A 119 -2.84 -2.03 8.05
N ASN A 120 -3.07 -2.37 9.31
CA ASN A 120 -4.37 -2.25 9.98
C ASN A 120 -4.56 -0.89 10.66
N CYS A 121 -3.62 0.02 10.48
CA CYS A 121 -3.64 1.39 10.99
C CYS A 121 -2.98 2.31 9.97
N THR A 122 -3.04 3.62 10.20
CA THR A 122 -2.33 4.57 9.34
C THR A 122 -0.83 4.50 9.59
N VAL A 123 -0.02 4.95 8.62
CA VAL A 123 1.42 5.04 8.79
C VAL A 123 1.77 5.97 9.95
N ASP A 124 1.07 7.08 10.10
CA ASP A 124 1.30 8.02 11.21
C ASP A 124 1.03 7.37 12.58
N GLU A 125 -0.03 6.58 12.69
CA GLU A 125 -0.32 5.83 13.91
C GLU A 125 0.77 4.81 14.24
N LEU A 126 1.25 4.10 13.23
CA LEU A 126 2.33 3.13 13.41
C LEU A 126 3.61 3.83 13.88
N VAL A 127 3.99 4.91 13.21
CA VAL A 127 5.18 5.71 13.56
C VAL A 127 5.11 6.18 15.01
N THR A 128 3.96 6.67 15.43
CA THR A 128 3.73 7.12 16.80
C THR A 128 3.87 5.96 17.81
N ARG A 129 3.27 4.81 17.50
CA ARG A 129 3.35 3.62 18.38
C ARG A 129 4.78 3.10 18.54
N LEU A 130 5.58 3.22 17.49
CA LEU A 130 6.97 2.76 17.50
C LEU A 130 7.92 3.78 18.11
N GLY A 131 7.48 5.02 18.35
CA GLY A 131 8.38 6.10 18.71
C GLY A 131 9.39 6.42 17.62
N ALA A 132 9.00 6.19 16.37
CA ALA A 132 9.86 6.34 15.20
C ALA A 132 9.62 7.67 14.49
N LYS A 133 10.41 7.91 13.44
CA LYS A 133 10.29 9.08 12.57
C LYS A 133 10.03 8.60 11.15
N LEU A 134 9.06 9.22 10.50
CA LEU A 134 8.77 8.93 9.09
C LEU A 134 9.72 9.72 8.20
N LEU A 135 10.46 9.02 7.34
CA LEU A 135 11.41 9.64 6.41
C LEU A 135 10.80 9.85 5.03
N ALA A 136 10.02 8.89 4.54
CA ALA A 136 9.40 8.95 3.22
C ALA A 136 8.22 8.01 3.11
N ILE A 137 7.27 8.35 2.23
CA ILE A 137 6.20 7.46 1.75
C ILE A 137 6.20 7.56 0.23
N GLU A 138 6.25 6.42 -0.43
CA GLU A 138 6.20 6.34 -1.89
C GLU A 138 5.03 5.49 -2.37
#